data_999d7b536458446163f8c59116132f7c
#
_entry.id   999d7b536458446163f8c59116132f7c
#
_cell.length_a   1.000
_cell.length_b   1.000
_cell.length_c   1.000
_cell.angle_alpha   90.00
_cell.angle_beta   90.00
_cell.angle_gamma   90.00
#
_symmetry.space_group_name_H-M   'P 1'
#
loop_
_entity.id
_entity.type
_entity.pdbx_description
1 polymer ?
#
loop_
_entity_poly.entity_id
_entity_poly.type
_entity_poly.pdbx_seq_one_letter_code
_entity_poly.pdbx_strand_id
1 'polypeptide(L)'
;APVRTSGAATFTQLAFPNSQFPENENLLDLSFFSEGSYSALDQAREARLSRLKVSESLPKRIQQLSQLEVVRSNEVELENLLEYLPEEVSDGLKGQAEIALAAFASGLAVSANLSLGGFDTHGNHDEDQTTALTDLLDGLDHLWTQIEAQDLQDKVTVVIGSDFGRTPFYNTGDGKDHWNITSIMAMGAGITGNRVIGATDEKFEALRLDPDTLEADPDGIIVTPQHIHRALRDFMEVPADLDNLFPISVESLALFN
;
A
#
# COMPACT_ATOMS: atom_id res chain seq x y z
N ALA A 1 -3.48 1.93 -9.45
CA ALA A 1 -2.90 0.57 -9.35
C ALA A 1 -1.88 0.60 -8.21
N PRO A 2 -1.81 -0.41 -7.34
CA PRO A 2 -0.85 -0.43 -6.26
C PRO A 2 0.58 -0.46 -6.84
N VAL A 3 1.42 0.45 -6.40
CA VAL A 3 2.85 0.41 -6.71
C VAL A 3 3.47 -0.73 -5.89
N ARG A 4 3.94 -1.78 -6.56
CA ARG A 4 4.72 -2.82 -5.91
C ARG A 4 6.18 -2.41 -5.88
N THR A 5 6.72 -2.17 -4.72
CA THR A 5 8.13 -1.81 -4.51
C THR A 5 9.05 -3.04 -4.39
N SER A 6 8.68 -4.19 -4.93
CA SER A 6 9.50 -5.39 -4.86
C SER A 6 10.50 -5.45 -6.01
N GLY A 7 11.74 -5.17 -5.71
CA GLY A 7 12.90 -5.64 -6.45
C GLY A 7 13.52 -4.66 -7.45
N ALA A 8 14.68 -4.17 -7.08
CA ALA A 8 15.88 -3.95 -7.91
C ALA A 8 15.88 -2.96 -9.08
N ALA A 9 14.80 -2.34 -9.49
CA ALA A 9 14.89 -1.17 -10.34
C ALA A 9 14.94 0.06 -9.45
N THR A 10 16.04 0.80 -9.49
CA THR A 10 16.11 2.10 -8.82
C THR A 10 15.06 3.02 -9.42
N PHE A 11 14.50 3.93 -8.64
CA PHE A 11 13.54 4.93 -9.12
C PHE A 11 14.05 5.70 -10.33
N THR A 12 15.37 5.95 -10.37
CA THR A 12 16.06 6.55 -11.50
C THR A 12 15.85 5.75 -12.80
N GLN A 13 15.82 4.42 -12.73
CA GLN A 13 15.55 3.56 -13.91
C GLN A 13 14.08 3.59 -14.36
N LEU A 14 13.15 3.84 -13.44
CA LEU A 14 11.72 3.99 -13.76
C LEU A 14 11.41 5.39 -14.29
N ALA A 15 12.02 6.43 -13.70
CA ALA A 15 11.84 7.81 -14.14
C ALA A 15 12.59 8.12 -15.46
N PHE A 16 13.72 7.43 -15.69
CA PHE A 16 14.52 7.57 -16.90
C PHE A 16 14.75 6.22 -17.57
N PRO A 17 13.71 5.59 -18.16
CA PRO A 17 13.78 4.25 -18.75
C PRO A 17 14.77 4.11 -19.91
N ASN A 18 15.25 5.22 -20.46
CA ASN A 18 16.24 5.26 -21.53
C ASN A 18 17.69 5.38 -21.01
N SER A 19 17.91 5.50 -19.71
CA SER A 19 19.26 5.47 -19.14
C SER A 19 19.76 4.01 -19.12
N GLN A 20 20.51 3.62 -20.14
CA GLN A 20 21.02 2.24 -20.29
C GLN A 20 22.18 1.91 -19.31
N PHE A 21 22.72 2.89 -18.61
CA PHE A 21 23.90 2.72 -17.75
C PHE A 21 23.80 3.58 -16.48
N PRO A 22 22.96 3.18 -15.50
CA PRO A 22 22.75 3.96 -14.27
C PRO A 22 24.00 4.04 -13.35
N GLU A 23 25.01 3.23 -13.61
CA GLU A 23 26.24 3.18 -12.81
C GLU A 23 27.31 4.23 -13.25
N ASN A 24 27.05 4.97 -14.29
CA ASN A 24 27.99 5.96 -14.83
C ASN A 24 27.38 7.36 -14.73
N GLU A 25 27.67 8.04 -13.62
CA GLU A 25 27.19 9.41 -13.33
C GLU A 25 27.45 10.39 -14.49
N ASN A 26 28.50 10.16 -15.27
CA ASN A 26 28.84 11.00 -16.44
C ASN A 26 27.91 10.75 -17.65
N LEU A 27 27.12 9.67 -17.66
CA LEU A 27 26.17 9.36 -18.74
C LEU A 27 24.75 9.87 -18.44
N LEU A 28 24.44 10.22 -17.21
CA LEU A 28 23.17 10.86 -16.84
C LEU A 28 23.09 12.29 -17.41
N ASP A 29 24.24 12.95 -17.62
CA ASP A 29 24.34 14.29 -18.23
C ASP A 29 24.33 14.28 -19.77
N LEU A 30 24.38 13.11 -20.41
CA LEU A 30 24.27 12.98 -21.84
C LEU A 30 22.79 12.88 -22.26
N SER A 31 22.07 13.99 -22.19
CA SER A 31 20.85 14.15 -22.98
C SER A 31 21.27 14.19 -24.46
N PHE A 32 21.02 13.10 -25.22
CA PHE A 32 21.26 13.04 -26.67
C PHE A 32 20.43 14.08 -27.45
N PHE A 33 19.42 14.64 -26.82
CA PHE A 33 18.54 15.65 -27.37
C PHE A 33 18.45 16.85 -26.43
N SER A 34 18.34 18.04 -26.99
CA SER A 34 18.01 19.23 -26.20
C SER A 34 16.60 19.14 -25.63
N GLU A 35 16.31 19.87 -24.55
CA GLU A 35 14.94 19.97 -23.98
C GLU A 35 13.90 20.33 -25.05
N GLY A 36 14.24 21.25 -25.98
CA GLY A 36 13.37 21.61 -27.10
C GLY A 36 13.09 20.44 -28.05
N SER A 37 14.05 19.51 -28.21
CA SER A 37 13.86 18.32 -29.03
C SER A 37 12.97 17.28 -28.36
N TYR A 38 13.09 17.12 -27.05
CA TYR A 38 12.19 16.27 -26.26
C TYR A 38 10.76 16.82 -26.30
N SER A 39 10.57 18.11 -26.03
CA SER A 39 9.25 18.76 -26.10
C SER A 39 8.60 18.62 -27.48
N ALA A 40 9.35 18.79 -28.57
CA ALA A 40 8.85 18.62 -29.93
C ALA A 40 8.47 17.14 -30.21
N LEU A 41 9.23 16.19 -29.68
CA LEU A 41 8.93 14.76 -29.81
C LEU A 41 7.63 14.40 -29.08
N ASP A 42 7.43 14.90 -27.87
CA ASP A 42 6.24 14.64 -27.07
C ASP A 42 5.00 15.26 -27.66
N GLN A 43 5.09 16.50 -28.13
CA GLN A 43 3.99 17.13 -28.90
C GLN A 43 3.62 16.31 -30.15
N ALA A 44 4.62 15.79 -30.87
CA ALA A 44 4.37 14.96 -32.05
C ALA A 44 3.72 13.61 -31.67
N ARG A 45 4.11 13.01 -30.54
CA ARG A 45 3.53 11.78 -29.99
C ARG A 45 2.08 11.98 -29.56
N GLU A 46 1.78 13.05 -28.83
CA GLU A 46 0.41 13.40 -28.42
C GLU A 46 -0.50 13.68 -29.62
N ALA A 47 -0.04 14.47 -30.56
CA ALA A 47 -0.77 14.76 -31.79
C ALA A 47 -1.04 13.48 -32.61
N ARG A 48 -0.10 12.53 -32.62
CA ARG A 48 -0.29 11.22 -33.26
C ARG A 48 -1.32 10.38 -32.51
N LEU A 49 -1.26 10.32 -31.18
CA LEU A 49 -2.19 9.55 -30.36
C LEU A 49 -3.62 10.07 -30.53
N SER A 50 -3.80 11.38 -30.49
CA SER A 50 -5.10 12.03 -30.73
C SER A 50 -5.68 11.70 -32.11
N ARG A 51 -4.86 11.76 -33.17
CA ARG A 51 -5.28 11.36 -34.53
C ARG A 51 -5.68 9.88 -34.60
N LEU A 52 -4.92 8.99 -33.96
CA LEU A 52 -5.22 7.55 -33.93
C LEU A 52 -6.54 7.28 -33.20
N LYS A 53 -6.81 7.94 -32.08
CA LYS A 53 -8.08 7.80 -31.33
C LYS A 53 -9.29 8.23 -32.17
N VAL A 54 -9.17 9.33 -32.94
CA VAL A 54 -10.25 9.83 -33.82
C VAL A 54 -10.49 8.90 -35.00
N SER A 55 -9.43 8.30 -35.57
CA SER A 55 -9.52 7.45 -36.75
C SER A 55 -9.84 5.97 -36.44
N GLU A 56 -9.70 5.53 -35.19
CA GLU A 56 -9.94 4.14 -34.81
C GLU A 56 -11.42 3.89 -34.53
N SER A 57 -11.93 2.76 -35.04
CA SER A 57 -13.33 2.34 -34.86
C SER A 57 -13.50 1.06 -34.06
N LEU A 58 -12.41 0.30 -33.81
CA LEU A 58 -12.48 -0.94 -33.07
C LEU A 58 -12.42 -0.70 -31.56
N PRO A 59 -13.45 -1.09 -30.79
CA PRO A 59 -13.53 -0.80 -29.35
C PRO A 59 -12.30 -1.22 -28.57
N LYS A 60 -11.74 -2.40 -28.84
CA LYS A 60 -10.53 -2.90 -28.17
C LYS A 60 -9.30 -2.03 -28.44
N ARG A 61 -9.16 -1.49 -29.65
CA ARG A 61 -8.04 -0.61 -30.00
C ARG A 61 -8.23 0.79 -29.38
N ILE A 62 -9.45 1.29 -29.34
CA ILE A 62 -9.78 2.56 -28.65
C ILE A 62 -9.40 2.44 -27.17
N GLN A 63 -9.76 1.33 -26.53
CA GLN A 63 -9.38 1.06 -25.14
C GLN A 63 -7.84 1.02 -24.96
N GLN A 64 -7.10 0.33 -25.84
CA GLN A 64 -5.64 0.28 -25.81
C GLN A 64 -5.00 1.66 -26.02
N LEU A 65 -5.52 2.49 -26.92
CA LEU A 65 -5.05 3.86 -27.12
C LEU A 65 -5.33 4.75 -25.90
N SER A 66 -6.47 4.57 -25.26
CA SER A 66 -6.79 5.29 -24.01
C SER A 66 -5.89 4.85 -22.84
N GLN A 67 -5.57 3.56 -22.74
CA GLN A 67 -4.60 3.07 -21.76
C GLN A 67 -3.18 3.64 -22.02
N LEU A 68 -2.76 3.72 -23.28
CA LEU A 68 -1.48 4.33 -23.65
C LEU A 68 -1.43 5.82 -23.31
N GLU A 69 -2.54 6.54 -23.47
CA GLU A 69 -2.65 7.95 -23.07
C GLU A 69 -2.48 8.12 -21.56
N VAL A 70 -3.18 7.31 -20.76
CA VAL A 70 -3.04 7.29 -19.29
C VAL A 70 -1.60 6.99 -18.85
N VAL A 71 -0.95 5.99 -19.47
CA VAL A 71 0.45 5.67 -19.16
C VAL A 71 1.38 6.85 -19.47
N ARG A 72 1.13 7.58 -20.55
CA ARG A 72 1.96 8.73 -20.93
C ARG A 72 1.70 9.98 -20.10
N SER A 73 0.45 10.23 -19.71
CA SER A 73 0.18 11.33 -18.76
C SER A 73 0.86 11.12 -17.42
N ASN A 74 1.06 9.87 -17.03
CA ASN A 74 1.76 9.53 -15.79
C ASN A 74 3.30 9.70 -15.89
N GLU A 75 3.90 9.91 -17.06
CA GLU A 75 5.34 10.22 -17.18
C GLU A 75 5.67 11.55 -16.47
N VAL A 76 4.84 12.58 -16.63
CA VAL A 76 5.03 13.88 -15.94
C VAL A 76 4.80 13.75 -14.43
N GLU A 77 3.83 12.94 -14.03
CA GLU A 77 3.56 12.65 -12.61
C GLU A 77 4.70 11.85 -11.97
N LEU A 78 5.40 11.01 -12.76
CA LEU A 78 6.57 10.27 -12.29
C LEU A 78 7.78 11.19 -12.07
N GLU A 79 7.94 12.24 -12.88
CA GLU A 79 8.95 13.29 -12.66
C GLU A 79 8.64 14.07 -11.37
N ASN A 80 7.35 14.39 -11.14
CA ASN A 80 6.92 15.05 -9.91
C ASN A 80 7.19 14.20 -8.66
N LEU A 81 7.16 12.86 -8.77
CA LEU A 81 7.51 11.96 -7.66
C LEU A 81 8.89 12.27 -7.07
N LEU A 82 9.86 12.60 -7.93
CA LEU A 82 11.23 12.86 -7.52
C LEU A 82 11.37 14.09 -6.60
N GLU A 83 10.43 15.05 -6.70
CA GLU A 83 10.39 16.24 -5.85
C GLU A 83 10.02 15.90 -4.39
N TYR A 84 9.32 14.78 -4.18
CA TYR A 84 8.86 14.34 -2.86
C TYR A 84 9.74 13.23 -2.25
N LEU A 85 10.67 12.67 -3.01
CA LEU A 85 11.61 11.68 -2.48
C LEU A 85 12.78 12.35 -1.75
N PRO A 86 13.28 11.74 -0.67
CA PRO A 86 14.53 12.18 -0.06
C PRO A 86 15.70 11.98 -1.04
N GLU A 87 16.81 12.70 -0.82
CA GLU A 87 18.04 12.55 -1.63
C GLU A 87 18.55 11.10 -1.64
N GLU A 88 18.45 10.42 -0.50
CA GLU A 88 18.75 9.01 -0.34
C GLU A 88 17.53 8.31 0.29
N VAL A 89 16.98 7.33 -0.42
CA VAL A 89 15.87 6.51 0.08
C VAL A 89 16.39 5.50 1.08
N SER A 90 15.76 5.42 2.23
CA SER A 90 16.11 4.49 3.30
C SER A 90 15.93 3.02 2.89
N ASP A 91 16.53 2.10 3.63
CA ASP A 91 16.31 0.67 3.45
C ASP A 91 15.04 0.17 4.14
N GLY A 92 14.56 -0.99 3.72
CA GLY A 92 13.49 -1.74 4.38
C GLY A 92 12.14 -1.03 4.41
N LEU A 93 11.45 -1.09 5.56
CA LEU A 93 10.11 -0.52 5.73
C LEU A 93 10.12 1.01 5.64
N LYS A 94 11.18 1.68 6.10
CA LYS A 94 11.34 3.13 6.02
C LYS A 94 11.35 3.61 4.58
N GLY A 95 12.14 2.99 3.72
CA GLY A 95 12.20 3.36 2.31
C GLY A 95 10.90 3.05 1.56
N GLN A 96 10.22 1.95 1.90
CA GLN A 96 8.89 1.68 1.35
C GLN A 96 7.89 2.79 1.74
N ALA A 97 7.96 3.29 2.97
CA ALA A 97 7.13 4.39 3.47
C ALA A 97 7.42 5.70 2.71
N GLU A 98 8.69 6.06 2.54
CA GLU A 98 9.11 7.25 1.78
C GLU A 98 8.58 7.24 0.35
N ILE A 99 8.73 6.11 -0.34
CA ILE A 99 8.23 5.92 -1.69
C ILE A 99 6.69 6.01 -1.76
N ALA A 100 6.00 5.37 -0.83
CA ALA A 100 4.54 5.40 -0.79
C ALA A 100 4.01 6.82 -0.57
N LEU A 101 4.59 7.56 0.37
CA LEU A 101 4.18 8.94 0.67
C LEU A 101 4.52 9.88 -0.48
N ALA A 102 5.67 9.74 -1.11
CA ALA A 102 6.01 10.51 -2.31
C ALA A 102 5.00 10.23 -3.45
N ALA A 103 4.56 8.97 -3.63
CA ALA A 103 3.54 8.61 -4.60
C ALA A 103 2.16 9.20 -4.26
N PHE A 104 1.81 9.34 -2.99
CA PHE A 104 0.58 10.01 -2.55
C PHE A 104 0.66 11.52 -2.76
N ALA A 105 1.77 12.13 -2.36
CA ALA A 105 1.98 13.58 -2.50
C ALA A 105 2.00 14.03 -3.96
N SER A 106 2.58 13.23 -4.85
CA SER A 106 2.60 13.50 -6.30
C SER A 106 1.29 13.15 -7.03
N GLY A 107 0.30 12.54 -6.35
CA GLY A 107 -0.95 12.12 -6.95
C GLY A 107 -0.88 10.82 -7.77
N LEU A 108 0.26 10.13 -7.80
CA LEU A 108 0.46 8.88 -8.54
C LEU A 108 -0.27 7.69 -7.94
N ALA A 109 -0.48 7.69 -6.63
CA ALA A 109 -1.14 6.61 -5.93
C ALA A 109 -2.10 7.13 -4.86
N VAL A 110 -3.11 6.32 -4.55
CA VAL A 110 -4.07 6.54 -3.45
C VAL A 110 -4.02 5.41 -2.43
N SER A 111 -3.25 4.36 -2.72
CA SER A 111 -3.02 3.25 -1.80
C SER A 111 -1.67 2.60 -2.07
N ALA A 112 -1.03 2.07 -1.03
CA ALA A 112 0.22 1.34 -1.12
C ALA A 112 0.18 0.13 -0.18
N ASN A 113 0.84 -0.97 -0.58
CA ASN A 113 1.09 -2.10 0.29
C ASN A 113 2.58 -2.09 0.66
N LEU A 114 2.84 -1.98 1.94
CA LEU A 114 4.17 -2.13 2.52
C LEU A 114 4.29 -3.52 3.14
N SER A 115 5.50 -4.04 3.27
CA SER A 115 5.70 -5.36 3.85
C SER A 115 6.96 -5.41 4.71
N LEU A 116 6.86 -6.10 5.83
CA LEU A 116 7.96 -6.43 6.72
C LEU A 116 7.93 -7.92 7.01
N GLY A 117 9.07 -8.59 6.86
CA GLY A 117 9.26 -10.00 7.20
C GLY A 117 9.79 -10.20 8.61
N GLY A 118 10.18 -11.42 8.93
CA GLY A 118 10.80 -11.76 10.23
C GLY A 118 9.84 -12.30 11.28
N PHE A 119 8.54 -12.41 10.99
CA PHE A 119 7.51 -12.87 11.92
C PHE A 119 7.27 -14.40 11.89
N ASP A 120 7.99 -15.15 11.06
CA ASP A 120 7.85 -16.61 10.96
C ASP A 120 8.70 -17.35 11.99
N THR A 121 8.40 -17.12 13.26
CA THR A 121 9.22 -17.46 14.43
C THR A 121 8.91 -18.85 15.00
N HIS A 122 9.14 -19.90 14.20
CA HIS A 122 8.98 -21.31 14.60
C HIS A 122 10.08 -21.83 15.55
N GLY A 123 11.12 -21.05 15.81
CA GLY A 123 12.18 -21.25 16.79
C GLY A 123 12.63 -19.90 17.31
N ASN A 124 13.27 -19.83 18.48
CA ASN A 124 13.80 -18.60 19.08
C ASN A 124 12.80 -17.42 19.06
N HIS A 125 11.53 -17.73 19.34
CA HIS A 125 10.42 -16.78 19.12
C HIS A 125 10.63 -15.43 19.82
N ASP A 126 11.06 -15.41 21.05
CA ASP A 126 11.10 -14.18 21.85
C ASP A 126 12.10 -13.16 21.30
N GLU A 127 13.27 -13.61 20.90
CA GLU A 127 14.31 -12.74 20.33
C GLU A 127 13.93 -12.26 18.93
N ASP A 128 13.54 -13.21 18.05
CA ASP A 128 13.21 -12.91 16.66
C ASP A 128 11.95 -12.04 16.55
N GLN A 129 10.92 -12.35 17.34
CA GLN A 129 9.68 -11.56 17.37
C GLN A 129 9.91 -10.16 17.93
N THR A 130 10.75 -10.04 18.98
CA THR A 130 11.11 -8.72 19.55
C THR A 130 11.84 -7.89 18.52
N THR A 131 12.77 -8.48 17.78
CA THR A 131 13.49 -7.79 16.69
C THR A 131 12.54 -7.33 15.61
N ALA A 132 11.68 -8.22 15.10
CA ALA A 132 10.73 -7.90 14.05
C ALA A 132 9.71 -6.81 14.49
N LEU A 133 9.24 -6.85 15.73
CA LEU A 133 8.36 -5.81 16.30
C LEU A 133 9.09 -4.48 16.47
N THR A 134 10.35 -4.50 16.85
CA THR A 134 11.17 -3.28 16.94
C THR A 134 11.33 -2.63 15.57
N ASP A 135 11.66 -3.42 14.55
CA ASP A 135 11.77 -2.94 13.16
C ASP A 135 10.42 -2.39 12.64
N LEU A 136 9.31 -3.02 13.02
CA LEU A 136 7.97 -2.52 12.70
C LEU A 136 7.71 -1.17 13.35
N LEU A 137 7.98 -1.03 14.65
CA LEU A 137 7.77 0.22 15.39
C LEU A 137 8.65 1.34 14.87
N ASP A 138 9.93 1.06 14.59
CA ASP A 138 10.85 2.02 14.01
C ASP A 138 10.40 2.47 12.60
N GLY A 139 9.87 1.54 11.80
CA GLY A 139 9.31 1.85 10.49
C GLY A 139 8.04 2.70 10.58
N LEU A 140 7.18 2.42 11.57
CA LEU A 140 5.95 3.20 11.81
C LEU A 140 6.25 4.61 12.33
N ASP A 141 7.19 4.76 13.25
CA ASP A 141 7.61 6.05 13.76
C ASP A 141 8.17 6.93 12.62
N HIS A 142 8.99 6.33 11.76
CA HIS A 142 9.49 7.00 10.56
C HIS A 142 8.34 7.38 9.60
N LEU A 143 7.41 6.47 9.34
CA LEU A 143 6.23 6.72 8.49
C LEU A 143 5.42 7.92 9.00
N TRP A 144 5.12 7.97 10.31
CA TRP A 144 4.36 9.08 10.90
C TRP A 144 5.14 10.40 10.85
N THR A 145 6.44 10.37 11.10
CA THR A 145 7.31 11.55 10.95
C THR A 145 7.24 12.11 9.52
N GLN A 146 7.25 11.25 8.51
CA GLN A 146 7.15 11.65 7.11
C GLN A 146 5.74 12.13 6.74
N ILE A 147 4.68 11.50 7.27
CA ILE A 147 3.29 11.92 7.09
C ILE A 147 3.10 13.36 7.60
N GLU A 148 3.61 13.65 8.79
CA GLU A 148 3.55 15.00 9.39
C GLU A 148 4.37 16.02 8.59
N ALA A 149 5.57 15.65 8.16
CA ALA A 149 6.46 16.51 7.38
C ALA A 149 5.86 16.92 6.02
N GLN A 150 4.96 16.09 5.48
CA GLN A 150 4.30 16.32 4.18
C GLN A 150 2.84 16.83 4.30
N ASP A 151 2.38 17.20 5.49
CA ASP A 151 1.00 17.66 5.76
C ASP A 151 -0.07 16.64 5.31
N LEU A 152 0.18 15.33 5.52
CA LEU A 152 -0.69 14.23 5.12
C LEU A 152 -1.45 13.58 6.29
N GLN A 153 -1.32 14.08 7.53
CA GLN A 153 -1.89 13.46 8.73
C GLN A 153 -3.42 13.34 8.69
N ASP A 154 -4.09 14.26 8.00
CA ASP A 154 -5.55 14.26 7.84
C ASP A 154 -6.02 13.49 6.61
N LYS A 155 -5.11 12.80 5.89
CA LYS A 155 -5.38 12.12 4.62
C LYS A 155 -4.95 10.66 4.60
N VAL A 156 -3.97 10.27 5.44
CA VAL A 156 -3.40 8.91 5.43
C VAL A 156 -3.99 8.08 6.54
N THR A 157 -4.51 6.92 6.16
CA THR A 157 -4.93 5.86 7.07
C THR A 157 -3.98 4.68 6.90
N VAL A 158 -3.51 4.13 8.01
CA VAL A 158 -2.61 2.98 8.06
C VAL A 158 -3.34 1.80 8.67
N VAL A 159 -3.32 0.66 7.98
CA VAL A 159 -3.85 -0.61 8.49
C VAL A 159 -2.73 -1.64 8.49
N ILE A 160 -2.51 -2.27 9.62
CA ILE A 160 -1.44 -3.25 9.84
C ILE A 160 -2.08 -4.58 10.20
N GLY A 161 -1.73 -5.61 9.48
CA GLY A 161 -2.23 -6.95 9.70
C GLY A 161 -1.23 -8.02 9.29
N SER A 162 -1.57 -9.24 9.61
CA SER A 162 -0.83 -10.46 9.30
C SER A 162 -1.81 -11.52 8.80
N ASP A 163 -1.34 -12.49 8.03
CA ASP A 163 -2.15 -13.59 7.49
C ASP A 163 -2.76 -14.44 8.61
N PHE A 164 -2.01 -14.65 9.70
CA PHE A 164 -2.40 -15.43 10.87
C PHE A 164 -1.60 -14.97 12.10
N GLY A 165 -2.01 -15.42 13.27
CA GLY A 165 -1.30 -15.19 14.53
C GLY A 165 -0.31 -16.30 14.86
N ARG A 166 0.25 -16.21 16.06
CA ARG A 166 1.11 -17.26 16.65
C ARG A 166 0.40 -17.92 17.82
N THR A 167 0.66 -19.22 18.00
CA THR A 167 0.09 -19.97 19.12
C THR A 167 0.38 -19.29 20.46
N PRO A 168 -0.57 -19.33 21.43
CA PRO A 168 -0.35 -18.75 22.77
C PRO A 168 0.68 -19.52 23.59
N PHE A 169 1.09 -20.70 23.15
CA PHE A 169 2.07 -21.60 23.77
C PHE A 169 3.26 -21.85 22.85
N TYR A 170 4.40 -22.22 23.44
CA TYR A 170 5.62 -22.57 22.71
C TYR A 170 5.58 -24.01 22.21
N ASN A 171 6.21 -24.25 21.08
CA ASN A 171 6.54 -25.58 20.59
C ASN A 171 7.84 -26.12 21.21
N THR A 172 8.31 -27.29 20.79
CA THR A 172 9.50 -27.93 21.33
C THR A 172 10.82 -27.27 20.93
N GLY A 173 10.81 -26.28 20.07
CA GLY A 173 11.97 -25.54 19.58
C GLY A 173 12.02 -24.10 20.08
N ASP A 174 11.39 -23.78 21.20
CA ASP A 174 11.26 -22.42 21.74
C ASP A 174 10.65 -21.41 20.74
N GLY A 175 9.90 -21.93 19.78
CA GLY A 175 9.15 -21.16 18.79
C GLY A 175 7.65 -21.19 19.05
N LYS A 176 6.91 -20.51 18.20
CA LYS A 176 5.44 -20.57 18.17
C LYS A 176 4.96 -20.90 16.78
N ASP A 177 3.98 -21.80 16.70
CA ASP A 177 3.40 -22.23 15.44
C ASP A 177 2.28 -21.28 14.98
N HIS A 178 1.68 -21.56 13.83
CA HIS A 178 0.60 -20.76 13.27
C HIS A 178 -0.68 -20.88 14.13
N TRP A 179 -1.38 -19.76 14.27
CA TRP A 179 -2.66 -19.70 14.96
C TRP A 179 -3.69 -18.96 14.08
N ASN A 180 -4.91 -19.49 14.05
CA ASN A 180 -5.97 -18.96 13.20
C ASN A 180 -6.59 -17.65 13.68
N ILE A 181 -6.14 -17.13 14.81
CA ILE A 181 -6.59 -15.85 15.36
C ILE A 181 -5.41 -14.88 15.38
N THR A 182 -5.64 -13.70 14.84
CA THR A 182 -4.67 -12.61 14.80
C THR A 182 -5.34 -11.30 15.17
N SER A 183 -4.54 -10.24 15.25
CA SER A 183 -5.02 -8.88 15.46
C SER A 183 -4.64 -8.02 14.27
N ILE A 184 -5.43 -6.98 14.03
CA ILE A 184 -5.06 -5.89 13.15
C ILE A 184 -5.05 -4.58 13.93
N MET A 185 -4.25 -3.62 13.48
CA MET A 185 -4.27 -2.24 13.99
C MET A 185 -4.68 -1.30 12.86
N ALA A 186 -5.44 -0.26 13.20
CA ALA A 186 -5.75 0.82 12.30
C ALA A 186 -5.49 2.14 13.00
N MET A 187 -4.93 3.11 12.28
CA MET A 187 -4.58 4.41 12.81
C MET A 187 -4.57 5.47 11.69
N GLY A 188 -4.70 6.74 12.07
CA GLY A 188 -4.61 7.86 11.15
C GLY A 188 -5.95 8.49 10.82
N ALA A 189 -6.02 9.12 9.65
CA ALA A 189 -7.16 9.90 9.22
C ALA A 189 -8.47 9.11 9.25
N GLY A 190 -9.51 9.66 9.87
CA GLY A 190 -10.83 9.06 9.95
C GLY A 190 -10.99 7.90 10.93
N ILE A 191 -9.91 7.43 11.58
CA ILE A 191 -9.98 6.31 12.53
C ILE A 191 -10.35 6.82 13.92
N THR A 192 -11.40 6.25 14.52
CA THR A 192 -11.69 6.43 15.94
C THR A 192 -10.73 5.57 16.76
N GLY A 193 -9.68 6.22 17.27
CA GLY A 193 -8.60 5.57 18.00
C GLY A 193 -8.92 5.25 19.46
N ASN A 194 -7.90 4.73 20.17
CA ASN A 194 -7.91 4.43 21.59
C ASN A 194 -9.01 3.45 22.03
N ARG A 195 -9.28 2.44 21.18
CA ARG A 195 -10.25 1.37 21.46
C ARG A 195 -9.72 0.01 21.00
N VAL A 196 -10.21 -1.04 21.62
CA VAL A 196 -10.01 -2.43 21.21
C VAL A 196 -11.36 -3.04 20.91
N ILE A 197 -11.49 -3.66 19.76
CA ILE A 197 -12.70 -4.37 19.32
C ILE A 197 -12.37 -5.86 19.27
N GLY A 198 -13.18 -6.67 19.93
CA GLY A 198 -12.96 -8.10 20.03
C GLY A 198 -11.99 -8.51 21.13
N ALA A 199 -12.04 -9.77 21.46
CA ALA A 199 -11.22 -10.43 22.46
C ALA A 199 -11.17 -11.94 22.21
N THR A 200 -10.37 -12.65 23.00
CA THR A 200 -10.37 -14.11 23.07
C THR A 200 -10.86 -14.59 24.44
N ASP A 201 -11.38 -15.81 24.49
CA ASP A 201 -11.72 -16.49 25.73
C ASP A 201 -10.49 -17.11 26.44
N GLU A 202 -10.70 -17.83 27.54
CA GLU A 202 -9.63 -18.51 28.28
C GLU A 202 -8.92 -19.62 27.49
N LYS A 203 -9.48 -20.07 26.35
CA LYS A 203 -8.89 -21.04 25.43
C LYS A 203 -8.23 -20.39 24.23
N PHE A 204 -8.16 -19.06 24.23
CA PHE A 204 -7.64 -18.24 23.13
C PHE A 204 -8.46 -18.36 21.84
N GLU A 205 -9.75 -18.74 21.93
CA GLU A 205 -10.69 -18.70 20.81
C GLU A 205 -11.35 -17.33 20.72
N ALA A 206 -11.67 -16.90 19.48
CA ALA A 206 -12.28 -15.59 19.28
C ALA A 206 -13.68 -15.50 19.89
N LEU A 207 -13.94 -14.45 20.65
CA LEU A 207 -15.29 -14.14 21.12
C LEU A 207 -16.16 -13.66 19.97
N ARG A 208 -17.48 -13.96 20.06
CA ARG A 208 -18.48 -13.40 19.17
C ARG A 208 -18.80 -11.98 19.59
N LEU A 209 -19.12 -11.14 18.61
CA LEU A 209 -19.47 -9.76 18.83
C LEU A 209 -20.86 -9.47 18.30
N ASP A 210 -21.60 -8.64 19.02
CA ASP A 210 -22.79 -8.00 18.49
C ASP A 210 -22.39 -7.07 17.33
N PRO A 211 -22.98 -7.20 16.14
CA PRO A 211 -22.58 -6.45 14.96
C PRO A 211 -22.86 -4.95 15.04
N ASP A 212 -23.82 -4.52 15.87
CA ASP A 212 -24.19 -3.12 16.00
C ASP A 212 -23.36 -2.40 17.07
N THR A 213 -23.08 -3.07 18.20
CA THR A 213 -22.36 -2.47 19.33
C THR A 213 -20.88 -2.79 19.34
N LEU A 214 -20.45 -3.83 18.63
CA LEU A 214 -19.08 -4.39 18.61
C LEU A 214 -18.62 -4.91 20.00
N GLU A 215 -19.52 -5.11 20.93
CA GLU A 215 -19.25 -5.70 22.22
C GLU A 215 -19.40 -7.24 22.18
N ALA A 216 -18.80 -7.93 23.16
CA ALA A 216 -18.89 -9.37 23.21
C ALA A 216 -20.34 -9.84 23.47
N ASP A 217 -20.85 -10.69 22.59
CA ASP A 217 -22.20 -11.28 22.66
C ASP A 217 -22.17 -12.75 22.23
N PRO A 218 -22.61 -13.69 23.08
CA PRO A 218 -22.67 -15.11 22.73
C PRO A 218 -23.51 -15.43 21.47
N ASP A 219 -24.51 -14.64 21.20
CA ASP A 219 -25.41 -14.78 20.03
C ASP A 219 -24.91 -14.00 18.80
N GLY A 220 -23.81 -13.25 18.94
CA GLY A 220 -23.19 -12.43 17.90
C GLY A 220 -22.43 -13.23 16.84
N ILE A 221 -21.60 -12.53 16.10
CA ILE A 221 -20.81 -13.08 14.99
C ILE A 221 -19.32 -13.20 15.35
N ILE A 222 -18.59 -14.09 14.66
CA ILE A 222 -17.14 -14.11 14.67
C ILE A 222 -16.65 -13.16 13.57
N VAL A 223 -15.83 -12.18 13.93
CA VAL A 223 -15.19 -11.30 12.97
C VAL A 223 -14.15 -12.06 12.17
N THR A 224 -14.22 -11.98 10.86
CA THR A 224 -13.33 -12.66 9.93
C THR A 224 -12.63 -11.63 9.02
N PRO A 225 -11.59 -11.99 8.27
CA PRO A 225 -10.96 -11.10 7.30
C PRO A 225 -11.95 -10.49 6.30
N GLN A 226 -13.04 -11.19 5.96
CA GLN A 226 -14.08 -10.67 5.08
C GLN A 226 -14.79 -9.46 5.70
N HIS A 227 -15.09 -9.49 6.99
CA HIS A 227 -15.70 -8.34 7.71
C HIS A 227 -14.75 -7.14 7.74
N ILE A 228 -13.43 -7.38 7.93
CA ILE A 228 -12.42 -6.32 7.88
C ILE A 228 -12.38 -5.67 6.49
N HIS A 229 -12.34 -6.49 5.44
CA HIS A 229 -12.34 -5.99 4.07
C HIS A 229 -13.64 -5.27 3.72
N ARG A 230 -14.78 -5.74 4.21
CA ARG A 230 -16.05 -5.06 4.02
C ARG A 230 -16.06 -3.70 4.71
N ALA A 231 -15.66 -3.65 5.97
CA ALA A 231 -15.58 -2.42 6.73
C ALA A 231 -14.59 -1.41 6.12
N LEU A 232 -13.44 -1.87 5.60
CA LEU A 232 -12.49 -1.01 4.88
C LEU A 232 -13.08 -0.42 3.60
N ARG A 233 -13.85 -1.22 2.82
CA ARG A 233 -14.50 -0.71 1.60
C ARG A 233 -15.55 0.34 1.92
N ASP A 234 -16.33 0.13 2.98
CA ASP A 234 -17.33 1.08 3.44
C ASP A 234 -16.66 2.36 3.97
N PHE A 235 -15.59 2.22 4.74
CA PHE A 235 -14.78 3.34 5.25
C PHE A 235 -14.15 4.17 4.11
N MET A 236 -13.67 3.50 3.05
CA MET A 236 -13.08 4.14 1.87
C MET A 236 -14.12 4.60 0.84
N GLU A 237 -15.42 4.46 1.13
CA GLU A 237 -16.53 4.81 0.24
C GLU A 237 -16.37 4.22 -1.18
N VAL A 238 -15.94 2.95 -1.26
CA VAL A 238 -15.73 2.27 -2.55
C VAL A 238 -17.03 2.25 -3.34
N PRO A 239 -17.06 2.77 -4.60
CA PRO A 239 -18.27 2.80 -5.41
C PRO A 239 -18.86 1.42 -5.66
N ALA A 240 -20.19 1.31 -5.65
CA ALA A 240 -20.91 0.03 -5.75
C ALA A 240 -20.61 -0.76 -7.05
N ASP A 241 -20.28 -0.10 -8.13
CA ASP A 241 -19.89 -0.74 -9.39
C ASP A 241 -18.53 -1.44 -9.29
N LEU A 242 -17.59 -0.87 -8.53
CA LEU A 242 -16.30 -1.50 -8.22
C LEU A 242 -16.45 -2.58 -7.14
N ASP A 243 -17.27 -2.35 -6.13
CA ASP A 243 -17.55 -3.34 -5.07
C ASP A 243 -18.16 -4.63 -5.65
N ASN A 244 -19.04 -4.50 -6.62
CA ASN A 244 -19.68 -5.62 -7.32
C ASN A 244 -18.73 -6.45 -8.19
N LEU A 245 -17.54 -5.96 -8.53
CA LEU A 245 -16.54 -6.75 -9.26
C LEU A 245 -15.91 -7.85 -8.37
N PHE A 246 -15.84 -7.61 -7.06
CA PHE A 246 -15.29 -8.53 -6.07
C PHE A 246 -16.22 -8.56 -4.84
N PRO A 247 -17.41 -9.17 -4.95
CA PRO A 247 -18.42 -9.08 -3.89
C PRO A 247 -17.96 -9.75 -2.60
N ILE A 248 -18.21 -9.07 -1.48
CA ILE A 248 -18.03 -9.59 -0.13
C ILE A 248 -19.42 -9.66 0.52
N SER A 249 -19.88 -10.90 0.79
CA SER A 249 -21.24 -11.17 1.28
C SER A 249 -21.24 -11.44 2.79
N VAL A 250 -20.82 -10.44 3.57
CA VAL A 250 -20.89 -10.44 5.03
C VAL A 250 -21.52 -9.14 5.51
N GLU A 251 -21.89 -9.08 6.77
CA GLU A 251 -22.40 -7.87 7.41
C GLU A 251 -21.33 -6.78 7.41
N SER A 252 -21.77 -5.54 7.27
CA SER A 252 -20.89 -4.38 7.46
C SER A 252 -20.79 -4.07 8.95
N LEU A 253 -19.56 -3.91 9.43
CA LEU A 253 -19.26 -3.56 10.82
C LEU A 253 -18.58 -2.19 10.88
N ALA A 254 -18.96 -1.35 11.83
CA ALA A 254 -18.35 -0.02 12.02
C ALA A 254 -16.97 -0.11 12.71
N LEU A 255 -16.05 -0.88 12.13
CA LEU A 255 -14.75 -1.18 12.75
C LEU A 255 -13.78 0.01 12.75
N PHE A 256 -13.95 0.96 11.84
CA PHE A 256 -13.00 2.06 11.64
C PHE A 256 -13.55 3.44 12.00
N ASN A 257 -14.86 3.55 12.19
CA ASN A 257 -15.57 4.82 12.47
C ASN A 257 -15.70 5.10 13.96
#